data_e0afa010c66b99f51eaf1f8323751ad3
#
_entry.id   e0afa010c66b99f51eaf1f8323751ad3
#
_cell.length_a   1.000
_cell.length_b   1.000
_cell.length_c   1.000
_cell.angle_alpha   90.00
_cell.angle_beta   90.00
_cell.angle_gamma   90.00
#
_symmetry.space_group_name_H-M   'P 1'
#
loop_
_entity.id
_entity.type
_entity.pdbx_description
1 polymer ?
#
loop_
_entity_poly.entity_id
_entity_poly.type
_entity_poly.pdbx_seq_one_letter_code
_entity_poly.pdbx_strand_id
1 'polypeptide(L)'
;MALSGQANYARPVTAQGTDRPLPLSVDRTSPVPLYFQLAQQLEAAVEQGRLAPGTLLGNEIDLAARLGLSRPTVRQAIQSLVDKGLMVRRRGVGTQVVHSQVRRPLELSSLYDDLEAAGQRPATGVLRNTVEPATAEVAAALGVAEGSEVHLVERLRSAHGEPVALLRNHLPPGLLPLPTEELEATGLYRLMRASGITLHSARQSVGARAADERQARALQEPVGAPLLTMERTAYDDTGRVVEFGSHVYRADRYAFEFQLLVRP
;
A
#
# COMPACT_ATOMS: atom_id res chain seq x y z
N MET A 1 -26.88 -42.90 40.82
CA MET A 1 -26.81 -42.67 39.37
C MET A 1 -26.64 -41.18 39.15
N ALA A 2 -25.42 -40.76 38.90
CA ALA A 2 -25.07 -39.36 38.65
C ALA A 2 -24.58 -39.26 37.20
N LEU A 3 -25.29 -38.50 36.40
CA LEU A 3 -24.90 -38.14 35.03
C LEU A 3 -24.05 -36.88 35.08
N SER A 4 -22.77 -37.03 34.89
CA SER A 4 -21.81 -35.94 34.70
C SER A 4 -21.92 -35.38 33.31
N GLY A 5 -22.49 -34.17 33.19
CA GLY A 5 -22.45 -33.39 31.98
C GLY A 5 -21.06 -32.79 31.80
N GLN A 6 -20.31 -33.28 30.84
CA GLN A 6 -19.07 -32.63 30.40
C GLN A 6 -19.40 -31.40 29.57
N ALA A 7 -19.17 -30.22 30.11
CA ALA A 7 -19.15 -28.98 29.36
C ALA A 7 -17.89 -28.97 28.49
N ASN A 8 -18.11 -29.04 27.17
CA ASN A 8 -17.05 -28.98 26.17
C ASN A 8 -16.59 -27.51 26.04
N TYR A 9 -15.56 -27.15 26.81
CA TYR A 9 -14.90 -25.86 26.67
C TYR A 9 -14.11 -25.85 25.36
N ALA A 10 -14.66 -25.14 24.37
CA ALA A 10 -13.94 -24.83 23.14
C ALA A 10 -12.65 -24.09 23.47
N ARG A 11 -11.51 -24.63 23.04
CA ARG A 11 -10.21 -23.97 23.19
C ARG A 11 -10.23 -22.61 22.52
N PRO A 12 -9.70 -21.56 23.17
CA PRO A 12 -9.58 -20.25 22.54
C PRO A 12 -8.64 -20.34 21.33
N VAL A 13 -8.97 -19.62 20.26
CA VAL A 13 -8.08 -19.43 19.12
C VAL A 13 -6.91 -18.57 19.61
N THR A 14 -5.81 -19.19 19.95
CA THR A 14 -4.57 -18.49 20.29
C THR A 14 -3.90 -18.10 18.97
N ALA A 15 -3.80 -16.79 18.72
CA ALA A 15 -2.78 -16.27 17.85
C ALA A 15 -1.42 -16.65 18.46
N GLN A 16 -0.57 -17.38 17.74
CA GLN A 16 0.79 -17.62 18.23
C GLN A 16 1.49 -16.26 18.34
N GLY A 17 1.53 -15.71 19.57
CA GLY A 17 2.14 -14.42 19.88
C GLY A 17 1.37 -13.51 20.84
N THR A 18 0.05 -13.65 20.99
CA THR A 18 -0.72 -12.91 22.01
C THR A 18 -1.85 -13.76 22.55
N ASP A 19 -1.81 -14.02 23.86
CA ASP A 19 -2.75 -14.88 24.61
C ASP A 19 -4.14 -14.20 24.85
N ARG A 20 -4.49 -13.20 24.05
CA ARG A 20 -5.72 -12.42 24.22
C ARG A 20 -6.72 -12.69 23.09
N PRO A 21 -7.88 -13.33 23.40
CA PRO A 21 -8.91 -13.57 22.39
C PRO A 21 -9.44 -12.24 21.83
N LEU A 22 -9.55 -12.14 20.50
CA LEU A 22 -10.19 -10.99 19.85
C LEU A 22 -11.66 -10.95 20.24
N PRO A 23 -12.16 -9.82 20.77
CA PRO A 23 -13.57 -9.63 21.06
C PRO A 23 -14.32 -9.30 19.74
N LEU A 24 -14.60 -10.36 18.96
CA LEU A 24 -15.39 -10.23 17.74
C LEU A 24 -16.86 -10.49 18.05
N SER A 25 -17.75 -9.62 17.56
CA SER A 25 -19.21 -9.76 17.71
C SER A 25 -19.92 -9.26 16.45
N VAL A 26 -21.09 -9.82 16.15
CA VAL A 26 -21.90 -9.39 15.01
C VAL A 26 -23.31 -9.07 15.46
N ASP A 27 -23.86 -7.97 14.97
CA ASP A 27 -25.23 -7.57 15.18
C ASP A 27 -26.11 -8.06 14.02
N ARG A 28 -26.99 -9.02 14.30
CA ARG A 28 -27.91 -9.61 13.31
C ARG A 28 -29.11 -8.71 13.01
N THR A 29 -29.35 -7.68 13.82
CA THR A 29 -30.45 -6.73 13.65
C THR A 29 -30.05 -5.55 12.78
N SER A 30 -28.74 -5.35 12.57
CA SER A 30 -28.19 -4.30 11.73
C SER A 30 -28.49 -4.55 10.24
N PRO A 31 -28.78 -3.51 9.44
CA PRO A 31 -28.89 -3.62 7.99
C PRO A 31 -27.56 -3.92 7.29
N VAL A 32 -26.44 -3.82 8.01
CA VAL A 32 -25.08 -4.10 7.49
C VAL A 32 -24.87 -5.61 7.40
N PRO A 33 -24.46 -6.14 6.22
CA PRO A 33 -24.23 -7.58 6.04
C PRO A 33 -23.24 -8.15 7.06
N LEU A 34 -23.51 -9.34 7.62
CA LEU A 34 -22.70 -9.94 8.69
C LEU A 34 -21.24 -10.18 8.28
N TYR A 35 -20.99 -10.55 7.02
CA TYR A 35 -19.61 -10.70 6.52
C TYR A 35 -18.85 -9.37 6.54
N PHE A 36 -19.53 -8.25 6.25
CA PHE A 36 -18.93 -6.93 6.23
C PHE A 36 -18.60 -6.45 7.65
N GLN A 37 -19.52 -6.67 8.62
CA GLN A 37 -19.27 -6.37 10.03
C GLN A 37 -18.05 -7.13 10.56
N LEU A 38 -17.93 -8.42 10.23
CA LEU A 38 -16.78 -9.23 10.62
C LEU A 38 -15.50 -8.75 9.95
N ALA A 39 -15.55 -8.43 8.65
CA ALA A 39 -14.38 -7.92 7.91
C ALA A 39 -13.87 -6.61 8.52
N GLN A 40 -14.76 -5.65 8.82
CA GLN A 40 -14.39 -4.38 9.46
C GLN A 40 -13.71 -4.57 10.82
N GLN A 41 -14.21 -5.50 11.67
CA GLN A 41 -13.61 -5.74 12.98
C GLN A 41 -12.25 -6.42 12.89
N LEU A 42 -12.05 -7.33 11.94
CA LEU A 42 -10.75 -7.95 11.65
C LEU A 42 -9.77 -6.92 11.08
N GLU A 43 -10.21 -6.06 10.17
CA GLU A 43 -9.44 -4.96 9.61
C GLU A 43 -8.97 -4.00 10.72
N ALA A 44 -9.89 -3.54 11.56
CA ALA A 44 -9.56 -2.69 12.70
C ALA A 44 -8.60 -3.39 13.70
N ALA A 45 -8.68 -4.72 13.85
CA ALA A 45 -7.76 -5.46 14.69
C ALA A 45 -6.33 -5.53 14.09
N VAL A 46 -6.20 -5.60 12.77
CA VAL A 46 -4.91 -5.50 12.05
C VAL A 46 -4.36 -4.08 12.17
N GLU A 47 -5.16 -3.06 11.87
CA GLU A 47 -4.77 -1.64 11.94
C GLU A 47 -4.31 -1.21 13.34
N GLN A 48 -4.96 -1.72 14.39
CA GLN A 48 -4.62 -1.44 15.78
C GLN A 48 -3.48 -2.32 16.33
N GLY A 49 -2.86 -3.16 15.50
CA GLY A 49 -1.78 -4.05 15.90
C GLY A 49 -2.22 -5.22 16.80
N ARG A 50 -3.52 -5.39 17.05
CA ARG A 50 -4.05 -6.54 17.83
C ARG A 50 -3.90 -7.87 17.08
N LEU A 51 -3.87 -7.82 15.75
CA LEU A 51 -3.48 -8.88 14.84
C LEU A 51 -2.19 -8.46 14.13
N ALA A 52 -1.06 -8.79 14.72
CA ALA A 52 0.24 -8.47 14.13
C ALA A 52 0.49 -9.29 12.84
N PRO A 53 1.27 -8.77 11.89
CA PRO A 53 1.74 -9.56 10.75
C PRO A 53 2.41 -10.86 11.19
N GLY A 54 2.17 -11.93 10.44
CA GLY A 54 2.57 -13.28 10.82
C GLY A 54 1.55 -14.04 11.66
N THR A 55 0.58 -13.37 12.29
CA THR A 55 -0.49 -14.01 13.06
C THR A 55 -1.34 -14.91 12.16
N LEU A 56 -1.51 -16.15 12.56
CA LEU A 56 -2.44 -17.07 11.91
C LEU A 56 -3.85 -16.84 12.44
N LEU A 57 -4.79 -16.53 11.56
CA LEU A 57 -6.21 -16.62 11.88
C LEU A 57 -6.54 -18.10 12.05
N GLY A 58 -7.21 -18.45 13.14
CA GLY A 58 -7.65 -19.80 13.38
C GLY A 58 -8.54 -20.35 12.24
N ASN A 59 -8.88 -21.63 12.33
CA ASN A 59 -9.71 -22.30 11.33
C ASN A 59 -11.03 -21.56 11.10
N GLU A 60 -11.39 -21.34 9.82
CA GLU A 60 -12.67 -20.70 9.40
C GLU A 60 -13.89 -21.41 10.03
N ILE A 61 -13.80 -22.73 10.27
CA ILE A 61 -14.86 -23.54 10.90
C ILE A 61 -15.05 -23.13 12.35
N ASP A 62 -13.95 -23.03 13.10
CA ASP A 62 -13.96 -22.68 14.51
C ASP A 62 -14.41 -21.24 14.72
N LEU A 63 -13.99 -20.34 13.82
CA LEU A 63 -14.41 -18.95 13.82
C LEU A 63 -15.91 -18.81 13.53
N ALA A 64 -16.43 -19.57 12.57
CA ALA A 64 -17.85 -19.63 12.24
C ALA A 64 -18.69 -20.14 13.43
N ALA A 65 -18.26 -21.24 14.04
CA ALA A 65 -18.95 -21.80 15.21
C ALA A 65 -18.98 -20.85 16.40
N ARG A 66 -17.84 -20.19 16.70
CA ARG A 66 -17.72 -19.23 17.81
C ARG A 66 -18.61 -18.00 17.65
N LEU A 67 -18.74 -17.49 16.42
CA LEU A 67 -19.57 -16.31 16.11
C LEU A 67 -21.02 -16.66 15.76
N GLY A 68 -21.37 -17.96 15.69
CA GLY A 68 -22.66 -18.42 15.24
C GLY A 68 -22.96 -18.05 13.78
N LEU A 69 -21.92 -17.92 12.94
CA LEU A 69 -22.03 -17.55 11.53
C LEU A 69 -21.95 -18.78 10.62
N SER A 70 -22.46 -18.63 9.38
CA SER A 70 -22.22 -19.64 8.35
C SER A 70 -20.77 -19.61 7.86
N ARG A 71 -20.22 -20.77 7.46
CA ARG A 71 -18.88 -20.85 6.83
C ARG A 71 -18.74 -19.93 5.61
N PRO A 72 -19.72 -19.85 4.67
CA PRO A 72 -19.65 -18.91 3.57
C PRO A 72 -19.50 -17.46 4.02
N THR A 73 -20.22 -17.03 5.08
CA THR A 73 -20.14 -15.67 5.63
C THR A 73 -18.73 -15.35 6.15
N VAL A 74 -18.14 -16.27 6.93
CA VAL A 74 -16.77 -16.10 7.44
C VAL A 74 -15.77 -16.11 6.28
N ARG A 75 -15.93 -17.02 5.32
CA ARG A 75 -15.06 -17.09 4.13
C ARG A 75 -15.11 -15.81 3.30
N GLN A 76 -16.29 -15.21 3.14
CA GLN A 76 -16.48 -13.95 2.42
C GLN A 76 -15.82 -12.79 3.16
N ALA A 77 -15.92 -12.72 4.49
CA ALA A 77 -15.23 -11.72 5.30
C ALA A 77 -13.71 -11.83 5.15
N ILE A 78 -13.16 -13.05 5.27
CA ILE A 78 -11.72 -13.30 5.08
C ILE A 78 -11.29 -13.00 3.66
N GLN A 79 -12.10 -13.36 2.65
CA GLN A 79 -11.80 -13.04 1.25
C GLN A 79 -11.67 -11.54 1.02
N SER A 80 -12.57 -10.73 1.58
CA SER A 80 -12.49 -9.28 1.52
C SER A 80 -11.15 -8.73 2.06
N LEU A 81 -10.61 -9.34 3.13
CA LEU A 81 -9.30 -8.95 3.68
C LEU A 81 -8.11 -9.48 2.86
N VAL A 82 -8.28 -10.62 2.20
CA VAL A 82 -7.28 -11.13 1.24
C VAL A 82 -7.24 -10.21 0.01
N ASP A 83 -8.39 -9.79 -0.51
CA ASP A 83 -8.50 -8.88 -1.65
C ASP A 83 -7.90 -7.49 -1.33
N LYS A 84 -8.01 -7.05 -0.07
CA LYS A 84 -7.36 -5.84 0.45
C LYS A 84 -5.85 -6.03 0.73
N GLY A 85 -5.32 -7.24 0.57
CA GLY A 85 -3.91 -7.54 0.84
C GLY A 85 -3.53 -7.55 2.33
N LEU A 86 -4.50 -7.56 3.24
CA LEU A 86 -4.27 -7.62 4.70
C LEU A 86 -4.01 -9.05 5.18
N MET A 87 -4.44 -10.04 4.42
CA MET A 87 -4.29 -11.47 4.73
C MET A 87 -3.90 -12.27 3.49
N VAL A 88 -3.27 -13.43 3.71
CA VAL A 88 -2.92 -14.39 2.65
C VAL A 88 -3.36 -15.78 3.06
N ARG A 89 -3.92 -16.55 2.12
CA ARG A 89 -4.19 -17.99 2.31
C ARG A 89 -2.97 -18.80 1.93
N ARG A 90 -2.47 -19.61 2.88
CA ARG A 90 -1.36 -20.55 2.66
C ARG A 90 -1.89 -21.96 2.77
N ARG A 91 -1.74 -22.75 1.70
CA ARG A 91 -2.17 -24.15 1.68
C ARG A 91 -1.50 -24.94 2.80
N GLY A 92 -2.28 -25.65 3.62
CA GLY A 92 -1.78 -26.43 4.76
C GLY A 92 -1.43 -25.62 6.02
N VAL A 93 -1.41 -24.30 5.94
CA VAL A 93 -1.07 -23.41 7.06
C VAL A 93 -2.29 -22.64 7.58
N GLY A 94 -3.16 -22.18 6.69
CA GLY A 94 -4.33 -21.37 7.02
C GLY A 94 -4.27 -19.95 6.45
N THR A 95 -5.05 -19.04 7.04
CA THR A 95 -5.04 -17.62 6.70
C THR A 95 -4.12 -16.87 7.65
N GLN A 96 -3.13 -16.17 7.10
CA GLN A 96 -2.12 -15.43 7.84
C GLN A 96 -2.29 -13.93 7.59
N VAL A 97 -2.21 -13.14 8.66
CA VAL A 97 -2.10 -11.67 8.56
C VAL A 97 -0.73 -11.34 7.96
N VAL A 98 -0.74 -10.51 6.94
CA VAL A 98 0.49 -10.00 6.31
C VAL A 98 0.54 -8.49 6.45
N HIS A 99 1.73 -7.91 6.29
CA HIS A 99 1.80 -6.48 6.03
C HIS A 99 0.97 -6.20 4.77
N SER A 100 0.09 -5.21 4.85
CA SER A 100 -0.68 -4.78 3.67
C SER A 100 0.31 -4.33 2.59
N GLN A 101 0.52 -5.19 1.58
CA GLN A 101 1.27 -4.77 0.41
C GLN A 101 0.36 -3.96 -0.50
N VAL A 102 0.79 -2.79 -0.85
CA VAL A 102 0.16 -2.00 -1.90
C VAL A 102 0.40 -2.72 -3.22
N ARG A 103 -0.62 -3.34 -3.78
CA ARG A 103 -0.56 -3.95 -5.12
C ARG A 103 -0.96 -2.88 -6.13
N ARG A 104 -0.06 -2.54 -7.02
CA ARG A 104 -0.29 -1.53 -8.03
C ARG A 104 -0.40 -2.18 -9.39
N PRO A 105 -1.57 -2.10 -10.07
CA PRO A 105 -1.67 -2.40 -11.48
C PRO A 105 -0.77 -1.45 -12.29
N LEU A 106 -0.30 -1.90 -13.45
CA LEU A 106 0.55 -1.08 -14.34
C LEU A 106 -0.32 -0.08 -15.10
N GLU A 107 -0.84 0.88 -14.35
CA GLU A 107 -1.53 2.04 -14.89
C GLU A 107 -0.75 3.31 -14.59
N LEU A 108 -0.93 4.33 -15.39
CA LEU A 108 -0.33 5.64 -15.17
C LEU A 108 -1.12 6.39 -14.08
N SER A 109 -1.15 5.78 -12.87
CA SER A 109 -1.82 6.30 -11.68
C SER A 109 -0.81 6.88 -10.69
N SER A 110 -1.31 7.60 -9.71
CA SER A 110 -0.54 8.10 -8.57
C SER A 110 -0.56 7.07 -7.44
N LEU A 111 0.57 6.85 -6.76
CA LEU A 111 0.59 6.03 -5.54
C LEU A 111 -0.41 6.54 -4.48
N TYR A 112 -0.70 7.84 -4.45
CA TYR A 112 -1.71 8.42 -3.57
C TYR A 112 -3.10 7.88 -3.90
N ASP A 113 -3.49 7.97 -5.18
CA ASP A 113 -4.79 7.53 -5.65
C ASP A 113 -4.97 6.01 -5.46
N ASP A 114 -3.90 5.23 -5.70
CA ASP A 114 -3.91 3.78 -5.52
C ASP A 114 -4.12 3.38 -4.05
N LEU A 115 -3.40 4.04 -3.12
CA LEU A 115 -3.55 3.85 -1.68
C LEU A 115 -4.94 4.27 -1.19
N GLU A 116 -5.45 5.41 -1.66
CA GLU A 116 -6.76 5.92 -1.29
C GLU A 116 -7.87 4.97 -1.77
N ALA A 117 -7.81 4.51 -3.03
CA ALA A 117 -8.75 3.54 -3.59
C ALA A 117 -8.72 2.19 -2.85
N ALA A 118 -7.54 1.79 -2.34
CA ALA A 118 -7.38 0.61 -1.50
C ALA A 118 -7.77 0.82 -0.03
N GLY A 119 -8.26 2.01 0.36
CA GLY A 119 -8.65 2.34 1.74
C GLY A 119 -7.48 2.44 2.73
N GLN A 120 -6.26 2.62 2.25
CA GLN A 120 -5.05 2.55 3.07
C GLN A 120 -4.63 3.87 3.72
N ARG A 121 -5.50 4.88 3.78
CA ARG A 121 -5.26 6.18 4.43
C ARG A 121 -3.88 6.77 4.09
N PRO A 122 -3.64 7.17 2.83
CA PRO A 122 -2.36 7.72 2.42
C PRO A 122 -2.08 9.04 3.12
N ALA A 123 -0.81 9.24 3.51
CA ALA A 123 -0.29 10.52 3.95
C ALA A 123 0.98 10.86 3.16
N THR A 124 1.22 12.15 2.94
CA THR A 124 2.41 12.66 2.25
C THR A 124 3.14 13.63 3.16
N GLY A 125 4.43 13.42 3.38
CA GLY A 125 5.31 14.46 3.91
C GLY A 125 6.26 14.93 2.80
N VAL A 126 6.34 16.22 2.55
CA VAL A 126 7.28 16.82 1.60
C VAL A 126 8.63 17.03 2.29
N LEU A 127 9.65 16.32 1.82
CA LEU A 127 11.01 16.39 2.39
C LEU A 127 11.86 17.45 1.71
N ARG A 128 11.67 17.65 0.38
CA ARG A 128 12.33 18.70 -0.42
C ARG A 128 11.37 19.19 -1.50
N ASN A 129 11.38 20.48 -1.71
CA ASN A 129 10.62 21.16 -2.77
C ASN A 129 11.46 22.36 -3.21
N THR A 130 12.34 22.17 -4.19
CA THR A 130 13.38 23.14 -4.54
C THR A 130 13.65 23.13 -6.04
N VAL A 131 14.22 24.22 -6.55
CA VAL A 131 14.86 24.27 -7.87
C VAL A 131 16.32 23.93 -7.70
N GLU A 132 16.85 23.06 -8.57
CA GLU A 132 18.27 22.65 -8.56
C GLU A 132 18.77 22.41 -10.00
N PRO A 133 20.09 22.44 -10.23
CA PRO A 133 20.66 22.11 -11.53
C PRO A 133 20.47 20.63 -11.85
N ALA A 134 20.06 20.32 -13.08
CA ALA A 134 19.88 18.96 -13.56
C ALA A 134 21.23 18.22 -13.65
N THR A 135 21.29 17.03 -13.05
CA THR A 135 22.40 16.11 -13.32
C THR A 135 22.32 15.56 -14.75
N ALA A 136 23.39 14.97 -15.27
CA ALA A 136 23.39 14.36 -16.60
C ALA A 136 22.24 13.37 -16.80
N GLU A 137 21.91 12.54 -15.79
CA GLU A 137 20.80 11.58 -15.81
C GLU A 137 19.43 12.29 -15.92
N VAL A 138 19.19 13.26 -15.04
CA VAL A 138 17.93 14.04 -15.02
C VAL A 138 17.76 14.84 -16.31
N ALA A 139 18.82 15.46 -16.80
CA ALA A 139 18.85 16.21 -18.03
C ALA A 139 18.49 15.33 -19.23
N ALA A 140 19.11 14.16 -19.36
CA ALA A 140 18.80 13.20 -20.41
C ALA A 140 17.36 12.70 -20.34
N ALA A 141 16.84 12.43 -19.14
CA ALA A 141 15.47 11.94 -18.93
C ALA A 141 14.41 13.01 -19.24
N LEU A 142 14.67 14.28 -18.91
CA LEU A 142 13.75 15.41 -19.14
C LEU A 142 13.93 16.05 -20.53
N GLY A 143 14.99 15.70 -21.27
CA GLY A 143 15.30 16.32 -22.57
C GLY A 143 15.78 17.76 -22.46
N VAL A 144 16.46 18.13 -21.37
CA VAL A 144 17.04 19.46 -21.13
C VAL A 144 18.57 19.38 -21.15
N ALA A 145 19.25 20.54 -21.18
CA ALA A 145 20.72 20.55 -21.06
C ALA A 145 21.15 20.22 -19.62
N GLU A 146 22.30 19.55 -19.47
CA GLU A 146 22.90 19.35 -18.15
C GLU A 146 23.17 20.69 -17.45
N GLY A 147 22.87 20.77 -16.15
CA GLY A 147 22.98 22.00 -15.36
C GLY A 147 21.80 22.96 -15.53
N SER A 148 20.82 22.68 -16.43
CA SER A 148 19.59 23.45 -16.49
C SER A 148 18.84 23.37 -15.16
N GLU A 149 18.16 24.45 -14.79
CA GLU A 149 17.27 24.43 -13.63
C GLU A 149 16.14 23.44 -13.83
N VAL A 150 15.88 22.60 -12.84
CA VAL A 150 14.74 21.68 -12.76
C VAL A 150 14.13 21.76 -11.39
N HIS A 151 12.83 21.49 -11.29
CA HIS A 151 12.15 21.45 -10.00
C HIS A 151 12.25 20.03 -9.41
N LEU A 152 12.87 19.92 -8.23
CA LEU A 152 12.90 18.68 -7.45
C LEU A 152 11.82 18.68 -6.39
N VAL A 153 10.98 17.65 -6.39
CA VAL A 153 10.04 17.34 -5.31
C VAL A 153 10.37 15.98 -4.74
N GLU A 154 10.77 15.93 -3.48
CA GLU A 154 11.01 14.69 -2.76
C GLU A 154 10.00 14.51 -1.63
N ARG A 155 9.33 13.36 -1.58
CA ARG A 155 8.21 13.10 -0.68
C ARG A 155 8.33 11.73 -0.05
N LEU A 156 7.97 11.64 1.23
CA LEU A 156 7.71 10.40 1.92
C LEU A 156 6.21 10.07 1.83
N ARG A 157 5.89 8.91 1.32
CA ARG A 157 4.53 8.39 1.27
C ARG A 157 4.33 7.36 2.36
N SER A 158 3.30 7.54 3.16
CA SER A 158 2.90 6.61 4.21
C SER A 158 1.51 6.03 3.93
N ALA A 159 1.25 4.86 4.48
CA ALA A 159 -0.06 4.21 4.51
C ALA A 159 -0.33 3.76 5.95
N HIS A 160 -1.51 4.08 6.51
CA HIS A 160 -1.83 3.82 7.92
C HIS A 160 -0.76 4.31 8.91
N GLY A 161 -0.11 5.43 8.62
CA GLY A 161 0.95 6.01 9.45
C GLY A 161 2.35 5.40 9.27
N GLU A 162 2.49 4.33 8.47
CA GLU A 162 3.76 3.64 8.23
C GLU A 162 4.37 4.07 6.88
N PRO A 163 5.68 4.39 6.80
CA PRO A 163 6.34 4.69 5.54
C PRO A 163 6.25 3.54 4.55
N VAL A 164 5.93 3.87 3.29
CA VAL A 164 5.83 2.89 2.19
C VAL A 164 6.84 3.19 1.09
N ALA A 165 7.00 4.48 0.74
CA ALA A 165 7.85 4.87 -0.38
C ALA A 165 8.49 6.24 -0.17
N LEU A 166 9.71 6.38 -0.69
CA LEU A 166 10.38 7.66 -0.90
C LEU A 166 10.33 7.99 -2.38
N LEU A 167 9.65 9.09 -2.72
CA LEU A 167 9.34 9.49 -4.09
C LEU A 167 10.14 10.72 -4.45
N ARG A 168 10.95 10.64 -5.49
CA ARG A 168 11.76 11.74 -5.99
C ARG A 168 11.32 12.04 -7.42
N ASN A 169 10.86 13.25 -7.67
CA ASN A 169 10.36 13.69 -8.98
C ASN A 169 11.10 14.93 -9.42
N HIS A 170 11.56 14.94 -10.65
CA HIS A 170 12.10 16.11 -11.32
C HIS A 170 11.13 16.54 -12.42
N LEU A 171 10.87 17.84 -12.48
CA LEU A 171 9.96 18.44 -13.46
C LEU A 171 10.69 19.54 -14.23
N PRO A 172 10.33 19.76 -15.50
CA PRO A 172 10.79 20.94 -16.24
C PRO A 172 10.47 22.23 -15.47
N PRO A 173 11.33 23.25 -15.55
CA PRO A 173 11.12 24.52 -14.84
C PRO A 173 9.84 25.20 -15.31
N GLY A 174 9.09 25.78 -14.39
CA GLY A 174 7.90 26.55 -14.69
C GLY A 174 6.72 25.74 -15.26
N LEU A 175 6.75 24.40 -15.14
CA LEU A 175 5.69 23.54 -15.66
C LEU A 175 4.34 23.80 -14.97
N LEU A 176 4.34 23.90 -13.63
CA LEU A 176 3.17 24.22 -12.80
C LEU A 176 3.63 24.76 -11.44
N PRO A 177 2.75 25.48 -10.71
CA PRO A 177 2.98 25.77 -9.30
C PRO A 177 2.98 24.47 -8.48
N LEU A 178 3.87 24.38 -7.48
CA LEU A 178 4.01 23.20 -6.62
C LEU A 178 4.01 23.62 -5.14
N PRO A 179 2.92 24.21 -4.62
CA PRO A 179 2.84 24.56 -3.21
C PRO A 179 2.90 23.30 -2.33
N THR A 180 3.71 23.36 -1.27
CA THR A 180 3.98 22.22 -0.41
C THR A 180 2.71 21.66 0.21
N GLU A 181 1.83 22.51 0.68
CA GLU A 181 0.55 22.14 1.31
C GLU A 181 -0.35 21.34 0.34
N GLU A 182 -0.39 21.73 -0.93
CA GLU A 182 -1.17 21.01 -1.93
C GLU A 182 -0.54 19.67 -2.32
N LEU A 183 0.81 19.60 -2.39
CA LEU A 183 1.54 18.35 -2.62
C LEU A 183 1.28 17.34 -1.49
N GLU A 184 1.17 17.80 -0.26
CA GLU A 184 0.84 16.98 0.91
C GLU A 184 -0.62 16.53 0.89
N ALA A 185 -1.53 17.41 0.52
CA ALA A 185 -2.97 17.14 0.55
C ALA A 185 -3.46 16.24 -0.58
N THR A 186 -2.91 16.36 -1.82
CA THR A 186 -3.52 15.73 -3.01
C THR A 186 -2.58 14.80 -3.78
N GLY A 187 -1.31 15.10 -3.83
CA GLY A 187 -0.34 14.39 -4.66
C GLY A 187 -0.10 15.03 -6.03
N LEU A 188 1.09 14.75 -6.59
CA LEU A 188 1.63 15.43 -7.77
C LEU A 188 0.75 15.31 -9.02
N TYR A 189 0.23 14.13 -9.32
CA TYR A 189 -0.55 13.92 -10.56
C TYR A 189 -1.93 14.59 -10.54
N ARG A 190 -2.52 14.78 -9.35
CA ARG A 190 -3.74 15.58 -9.23
C ARG A 190 -3.46 17.05 -9.48
N LEU A 191 -2.33 17.58 -8.97
CA LEU A 191 -1.90 18.96 -9.25
C LEU A 191 -1.61 19.18 -10.75
N MET A 192 -0.92 18.23 -11.38
CA MET A 192 -0.71 18.29 -12.83
C MET A 192 -2.03 18.37 -13.59
N ARG A 193 -2.99 17.48 -13.29
CA ARG A 193 -4.31 17.51 -13.95
C ARG A 193 -5.07 18.80 -13.67
N ALA A 194 -5.04 19.30 -12.43
CA ALA A 194 -5.67 20.58 -12.07
C ALA A 194 -5.04 21.77 -12.82
N SER A 195 -3.76 21.69 -13.19
CA SER A 195 -3.03 22.68 -13.98
C SER A 195 -3.18 22.47 -15.50
N GLY A 196 -4.08 21.57 -15.94
CA GLY A 196 -4.33 21.31 -17.36
C GLY A 196 -3.31 20.40 -18.05
N ILE A 197 -2.43 19.72 -17.29
CA ILE A 197 -1.45 18.76 -17.83
C ILE A 197 -2.10 17.39 -17.87
N THR A 198 -2.38 16.89 -19.07
CA THR A 198 -2.94 15.57 -19.30
C THR A 198 -1.83 14.56 -19.50
N LEU A 199 -1.59 13.70 -18.52
CA LEU A 199 -0.65 12.59 -18.66
C LEU A 199 -1.20 11.58 -19.67
N HIS A 200 -0.41 11.24 -20.68
CA HIS A 200 -0.82 10.34 -21.76
C HIS A 200 -0.09 8.99 -21.73
N SER A 201 1.22 9.02 -21.56
CA SER A 201 2.04 7.80 -21.57
C SER A 201 3.23 7.93 -20.63
N ALA A 202 3.86 6.78 -20.30
CA ALA A 202 5.12 6.77 -19.58
C ALA A 202 6.00 5.59 -20.01
N ARG A 203 7.31 5.80 -19.95
CA ARG A 203 8.30 4.73 -19.94
C ARG A 203 8.69 4.46 -18.50
N GLN A 204 8.66 3.20 -18.10
CA GLN A 204 8.94 2.81 -16.71
C GLN A 204 9.89 1.62 -16.65
N SER A 205 10.87 1.68 -15.75
CA SER A 205 11.73 0.56 -15.35
C SER A 205 11.47 0.22 -13.89
N VAL A 206 11.48 -1.07 -13.56
CA VAL A 206 11.35 -1.58 -12.21
C VAL A 206 12.56 -2.44 -11.90
N GLY A 207 13.14 -2.24 -10.73
CA GLY A 207 14.31 -2.99 -10.26
C GLY A 207 14.29 -3.18 -8.75
N ALA A 208 15.42 -3.55 -8.18
CA ALA A 208 15.60 -3.69 -6.75
C ALA A 208 17.03 -3.32 -6.35
N ARG A 209 17.20 -2.80 -5.14
CA ARG A 209 18.51 -2.53 -4.53
C ARG A 209 18.45 -2.59 -3.01
N ALA A 210 19.61 -2.62 -2.38
CA ALA A 210 19.73 -2.46 -0.95
C ALA A 210 19.51 -0.99 -0.53
N ALA A 211 18.87 -0.78 0.63
CA ALA A 211 18.67 0.54 1.21
C ALA A 211 20.01 1.15 1.66
N ASP A 212 20.27 2.39 1.25
CA ASP A 212 21.31 3.20 1.85
C ASP A 212 20.88 3.76 3.22
N GLU A 213 21.81 4.40 3.96
CA GLU A 213 21.53 4.94 5.30
C GLU A 213 20.39 5.97 5.32
N ARG A 214 20.30 6.82 4.28
CA ARG A 214 19.28 7.85 4.18
C ARG A 214 17.91 7.24 3.91
N GLN A 215 17.83 6.29 2.98
CA GLN A 215 16.62 5.56 2.63
C GLN A 215 16.14 4.69 3.79
N ALA A 216 17.05 3.97 4.43
CA ALA A 216 16.79 3.16 5.62
C ALA A 216 16.14 4.00 6.74
N ARG A 217 16.71 5.17 7.03
CA ARG A 217 16.18 6.10 8.04
C ARG A 217 14.80 6.63 7.65
N ALA A 218 14.62 7.08 6.40
CA ALA A 218 13.36 7.66 5.94
C ALA A 218 12.23 6.62 5.89
N LEU A 219 12.54 5.39 5.51
CA LEU A 219 11.58 4.29 5.37
C LEU A 219 11.43 3.45 6.66
N GLN A 220 12.16 3.78 7.72
CA GLN A 220 12.19 3.03 9.00
C GLN A 220 12.56 1.56 8.79
N GLU A 221 13.55 1.32 7.93
CA GLU A 221 14.10 0.01 7.61
C GLU A 221 15.57 -0.12 8.06
N PRO A 222 16.09 -1.32 8.23
CA PRO A 222 17.54 -1.53 8.40
C PRO A 222 18.34 -1.06 7.18
N VAL A 223 19.57 -0.60 7.38
CA VAL A 223 20.50 -0.39 6.27
C VAL A 223 20.73 -1.72 5.55
N GLY A 224 20.68 -1.70 4.22
CA GLY A 224 20.77 -2.92 3.42
C GLY A 224 19.46 -3.67 3.22
N ALA A 225 18.35 -3.24 3.81
CA ALA A 225 17.04 -3.83 3.55
C ALA A 225 16.71 -3.79 2.05
N PRO A 226 16.02 -4.81 1.50
CA PRO A 226 15.64 -4.84 0.10
C PRO A 226 14.59 -3.77 -0.20
N LEU A 227 14.86 -2.91 -1.18
CA LEU A 227 13.91 -1.93 -1.71
C LEU A 227 13.59 -2.26 -3.17
N LEU A 228 12.32 -2.13 -3.55
CA LEU A 228 11.95 -2.05 -4.95
C LEU A 228 12.27 -0.66 -5.47
N THR A 229 12.74 -0.56 -6.71
CA THR A 229 13.01 0.72 -7.37
C THR A 229 12.12 0.89 -8.58
N MET A 230 11.74 2.12 -8.88
CA MET A 230 11.03 2.48 -10.09
C MET A 230 11.58 3.80 -10.64
N GLU A 231 11.97 3.78 -11.89
CA GLU A 231 12.25 4.99 -12.68
C GLU A 231 11.14 5.15 -13.71
N ARG A 232 10.64 6.38 -13.85
CA ARG A 232 9.55 6.69 -14.79
C ARG A 232 9.81 8.02 -15.47
N THR A 233 9.69 8.05 -16.79
CA THR A 233 9.57 9.28 -17.56
C THR A 233 8.15 9.37 -18.09
N ALA A 234 7.41 10.42 -17.68
CA ALA A 234 6.02 10.62 -18.06
C ALA A 234 5.91 11.71 -19.15
N TYR A 235 4.97 11.49 -20.07
CA TYR A 235 4.71 12.36 -21.22
C TYR A 235 3.26 12.83 -21.19
N ASP A 236 3.05 14.09 -21.61
CA ASP A 236 1.71 14.63 -21.83
C ASP A 236 1.14 14.19 -23.19
N ASP A 237 -0.07 14.65 -23.52
CA ASP A 237 -0.78 14.34 -24.76
C ASP A 237 -0.15 14.98 -26.01
N THR A 238 0.78 15.91 -25.84
CA THR A 238 1.60 16.47 -26.92
C THR A 238 2.92 15.72 -27.14
N GLY A 239 3.22 14.75 -26.28
CA GLY A 239 4.47 13.98 -26.28
C GLY A 239 5.65 14.67 -25.58
N ARG A 240 5.41 15.80 -24.87
CA ARG A 240 6.43 16.49 -24.09
C ARG A 240 6.67 15.73 -22.78
N VAL A 241 7.94 15.64 -22.35
CA VAL A 241 8.28 15.14 -21.03
C VAL A 241 7.82 16.14 -19.97
N VAL A 242 7.03 15.67 -19.00
CA VAL A 242 6.50 16.48 -17.90
C VAL A 242 7.04 16.06 -16.54
N GLU A 243 7.63 14.85 -16.43
CA GLU A 243 8.17 14.35 -15.18
C GLU A 243 9.22 13.27 -15.45
N PHE A 244 10.29 13.28 -14.63
CA PHE A 244 11.16 12.15 -14.38
C PHE A 244 11.12 11.79 -12.91
N GLY A 245 10.61 10.59 -12.59
CA GLY A 245 10.50 10.04 -11.23
C GLY A 245 11.50 8.94 -10.99
N SER A 246 12.21 9.00 -9.83
CA SER A 246 13.05 7.93 -9.30
C SER A 246 12.60 7.61 -7.88
N HIS A 247 11.98 6.47 -7.71
CA HIS A 247 11.26 6.10 -6.50
C HIS A 247 11.85 4.83 -5.89
N VAL A 248 11.78 4.74 -4.56
CA VAL A 248 12.08 3.51 -3.82
C VAL A 248 10.91 3.16 -2.91
N TYR A 249 10.64 1.86 -2.81
CA TYR A 249 9.51 1.33 -2.05
C TYR A 249 10.00 0.22 -1.12
N ARG A 250 9.40 0.13 0.04
CA ARG A 250 9.60 -1.02 0.94
C ARG A 250 9.06 -2.29 0.30
N ALA A 251 9.92 -3.30 0.14
CA ALA A 251 9.55 -4.55 -0.54
C ALA A 251 8.55 -5.41 0.27
N ASP A 252 8.49 -5.23 1.59
CA ASP A 252 7.51 -5.89 2.46
C ASP A 252 6.11 -5.24 2.41
N ARG A 253 6.02 -3.98 1.93
CA ARG A 253 4.80 -3.15 1.91
C ARG A 253 4.25 -2.86 0.53
N TYR A 254 5.06 -3.08 -0.51
CA TYR A 254 4.71 -2.70 -1.88
C TYR A 254 5.04 -3.82 -2.86
N ALA A 255 4.18 -4.03 -3.85
CA ALA A 255 4.39 -4.94 -4.97
C ALA A 255 3.88 -4.32 -6.28
N PHE A 256 4.60 -4.53 -7.36
CA PHE A 256 4.09 -4.26 -8.70
C PHE A 256 3.32 -5.49 -9.18
N GLU A 257 2.09 -5.28 -9.66
CA GLU A 257 1.26 -6.33 -10.23
C GLU A 257 1.07 -6.10 -11.72
N PHE A 258 1.31 -7.14 -12.53
CA PHE A 258 1.21 -7.08 -13.98
C PHE A 258 0.20 -8.09 -14.47
N GLN A 259 -0.79 -7.65 -15.27
CA GLN A 259 -1.66 -8.54 -16.01
C GLN A 259 -1.08 -8.73 -17.43
N LEU A 260 -0.62 -9.93 -17.73
CA LEU A 260 -0.05 -10.27 -19.03
C LEU A 260 -1.09 -11.00 -19.87
N LEU A 261 -1.30 -10.53 -21.08
CA LEU A 261 -2.14 -11.20 -22.09
C LEU A 261 -1.23 -11.87 -23.11
N VAL A 262 -1.48 -13.15 -23.37
CA VAL A 262 -0.82 -13.85 -24.47
C VAL A 262 -1.41 -13.34 -25.78
N ARG A 263 -0.59 -12.82 -26.67
CA ARG A 263 -1.02 -12.57 -28.05
C ARG A 263 -1.17 -13.90 -28.75
N PRO A 264 -2.32 -14.17 -29.42
CA PRO A 264 -2.52 -15.38 -30.19
C PRO A 264 -1.56 -15.50 -31.36
#